data_8c9a85cd4e3adcfa8fa8d165c0b9a44f
#
_entry.id   8c9a85cd4e3adcfa8fa8d165c0b9a44f
#
_cell.length_a   1.000
_cell.length_b   1.000
_cell.length_c   1.000
_cell.angle_alpha   90.00
_cell.angle_beta   90.00
_cell.angle_gamma   90.00
#
_symmetry.space_group_name_H-M   'P 1'
#
loop_
_entity.id
_entity.type
_entity.pdbx_description
1 polymer ?
#
loop_
_entity_poly.entity_id
_entity_poly.type
_entity_poly.pdbx_seq_one_letter_code
_entity_poly.pdbx_strand_id
1 'polypeptide(L)'
;MADRYNIHLSETMSVEEIEAIAEALHQHGKYLLSQGDGSDNPILLGTFFPSVVPVGSSMYANGVSVFGDSGTDIINVFETEEYLAYCQLLRRWQQNGWLPADSLTSGLLVNQLFQNEEIFMTWLTSNPVEEALQAKNYGFQVDMFATTSQTPLRTNQVQEDGWGISSTSKNPEKAMEFLNLMYSNPEISNLLMNGIEGQEYQKVSDRIITYPDNVSADNIGYSRYFSVFGDFMDIYQWQPVTEDFYQDLKDFRDNITVSPLLGYTFDVSPVASEYAAVMRVLSEYLPPLECGMIADVEGAVKNMNVLLSDAGINQIIEENQRQLDLWLTNNS
;
A
#
# COMPACT_ATOMS: atom_id res chain seq x y z
N MET A 1 -3.26 10.15 19.25
CA MET A 1 -4.19 11.20 18.77
C MET A 1 -5.64 10.82 19.06
N ALA A 2 -6.09 9.60 18.76
CA ALA A 2 -7.45 9.14 19.02
C ALA A 2 -7.90 9.39 20.48
N ASP A 3 -7.15 8.92 21.46
CA ASP A 3 -7.46 9.12 22.90
C ASP A 3 -7.53 10.60 23.28
N ARG A 4 -6.62 11.43 22.72
CA ARG A 4 -6.56 12.88 23.04
C ARG A 4 -7.80 13.61 22.61
N TYR A 5 -8.40 13.23 21.49
CA TYR A 5 -9.60 13.86 20.93
C TYR A 5 -10.88 13.04 21.16
N ASN A 6 -10.78 11.97 22.00
CA ASN A 6 -11.88 11.06 22.28
C ASN A 6 -12.55 10.48 21.02
N ILE A 7 -11.71 10.12 20.05
CA ILE A 7 -12.11 9.48 18.82
C ILE A 7 -12.18 7.98 19.04
N HIS A 8 -13.31 7.39 18.76
CA HIS A 8 -13.50 5.96 18.81
C HIS A 8 -13.25 5.34 17.43
N LEU A 9 -12.34 4.37 17.38
CA LEU A 9 -12.05 3.60 16.18
C LEU A 9 -12.70 2.22 16.31
N SER A 10 -13.39 1.79 15.27
CA SER A 10 -13.89 0.42 15.10
C SER A 10 -13.02 -0.33 14.09
N GLU A 11 -13.06 -1.67 14.11
CA GLU A 11 -12.29 -2.50 13.17
C GLU A 11 -12.61 -2.19 11.71
N THR A 12 -13.86 -1.81 11.44
CA THR A 12 -14.30 -1.38 10.11
C THR A 12 -15.02 -0.04 10.24
N MET A 13 -14.73 0.91 9.37
CA MET A 13 -15.31 2.25 9.38
C MET A 13 -15.91 2.61 8.03
N SER A 14 -17.12 3.16 8.07
CA SER A 14 -17.76 3.75 6.90
C SER A 14 -17.17 5.12 6.56
N VAL A 15 -17.46 5.61 5.35
CA VAL A 15 -17.06 6.96 4.93
C VAL A 15 -17.66 8.03 5.86
N GLU A 16 -18.89 7.86 6.29
CA GLU A 16 -19.59 8.78 7.19
C GLU A 16 -18.93 8.85 8.57
N GLU A 17 -18.47 7.72 9.11
CA GLU A 17 -17.73 7.68 10.37
C GLU A 17 -16.36 8.36 10.24
N ILE A 18 -15.66 8.15 9.11
CA ILE A 18 -14.41 8.84 8.81
C ILE A 18 -14.63 10.34 8.66
N GLU A 19 -15.70 10.77 7.99
CA GLU A 19 -16.05 12.20 7.85
C GLU A 19 -16.39 12.85 9.20
N ALA A 20 -17.05 12.12 10.10
CA ALA A 20 -17.30 12.62 11.47
C ALA A 20 -15.99 12.82 12.26
N ILE A 21 -15.01 11.94 12.09
CA ILE A 21 -13.66 12.10 12.66
C ILE A 21 -12.98 13.33 12.05
N ALA A 22 -13.04 13.48 10.72
CA ALA A 22 -12.42 14.60 10.01
C ALA A 22 -12.95 15.95 10.51
N GLU A 23 -14.27 16.08 10.70
CA GLU A 23 -14.89 17.29 11.26
C GLU A 23 -14.43 17.57 12.69
N ALA A 24 -14.36 16.53 13.54
CA ALA A 24 -13.87 16.69 14.91
C ALA A 24 -12.40 17.15 14.95
N LEU A 25 -11.55 16.58 14.10
CA LEU A 25 -10.13 16.93 14.01
C LEU A 25 -9.92 18.34 13.46
N HIS A 26 -10.71 18.75 12.47
CA HIS A 26 -10.61 20.07 11.86
C HIS A 26 -10.84 21.19 12.87
N GLN A 27 -11.72 21.01 13.85
CA GLN A 27 -11.96 21.95 14.96
C GLN A 27 -10.72 22.16 15.84
N HIS A 28 -9.76 21.22 15.78
CA HIS A 28 -8.48 21.26 16.50
C HIS A 28 -7.30 21.65 15.60
N GLY A 29 -7.57 22.09 14.36
CA GLY A 29 -6.52 22.48 13.40
C GLY A 29 -5.70 21.28 12.88
N LYS A 30 -6.29 20.09 12.88
CA LYS A 30 -5.69 18.87 12.35
C LYS A 30 -6.35 18.47 11.03
N TYR A 31 -5.59 17.80 10.19
CA TYR A 31 -6.12 17.22 8.97
C TYR A 31 -6.47 15.74 9.17
N LEU A 32 -7.38 15.24 8.35
CA LEU A 32 -7.73 13.83 8.33
C LEU A 32 -6.54 13.00 7.82
N LEU A 33 -6.09 13.31 6.62
CA LEU A 33 -4.96 12.66 5.95
C LEU A 33 -4.30 13.62 4.96
N SER A 34 -3.16 13.19 4.40
CA SER A 34 -2.54 13.81 3.24
C SER A 34 -2.30 12.76 2.16
N GLN A 35 -2.50 13.14 0.91
CA GLN A 35 -2.20 12.30 -0.26
C GLN A 35 -0.71 12.36 -0.67
N GLY A 36 0.10 13.14 0.03
CA GLY A 36 1.49 13.39 -0.35
C GLY A 36 1.62 14.19 -1.64
N ASP A 37 2.68 13.96 -2.38
CA ASP A 37 2.93 14.60 -3.67
C ASP A 37 2.09 14.02 -4.83
N GLY A 38 1.14 13.17 -4.55
CA GLY A 38 0.25 12.56 -5.53
C GLY A 38 0.93 11.47 -6.38
N SER A 39 2.17 11.09 -6.05
CA SER A 39 2.94 10.19 -6.91
C SER A 39 2.52 8.73 -6.86
N ASP A 40 1.83 8.25 -5.80
CA ASP A 40 1.74 6.81 -5.59
C ASP A 40 0.44 6.28 -4.96
N ASN A 41 -0.70 7.02 -4.93
CA ASN A 41 -1.79 6.52 -4.08
C ASN A 41 -3.18 6.30 -4.71
N PRO A 42 -3.29 5.40 -5.67
CA PRO A 42 -4.57 4.80 -6.05
C PRO A 42 -5.07 3.75 -5.02
N ILE A 43 -4.35 3.53 -3.93
CA ILE A 43 -4.75 2.65 -2.81
C ILE A 43 -6.12 3.07 -2.26
N LEU A 44 -6.41 4.38 -2.21
CA LEU A 44 -7.69 4.89 -1.73
C LEU A 44 -8.90 4.45 -2.55
N LEU A 45 -8.77 4.37 -3.87
CA LEU A 45 -9.88 3.87 -4.70
C LEU A 45 -10.25 2.43 -4.31
N GLY A 46 -9.26 1.55 -4.23
CA GLY A 46 -9.46 0.16 -3.81
C GLY A 46 -9.97 0.03 -2.37
N THR A 47 -9.67 1.01 -1.52
CA THR A 47 -10.14 1.06 -0.14
C THR A 47 -11.65 1.33 -0.07
N PHE A 48 -12.16 2.27 -0.84
CA PHE A 48 -13.58 2.61 -0.87
C PHE A 48 -14.38 1.76 -1.87
N PHE A 49 -13.72 1.23 -2.88
CA PHE A 49 -14.33 0.44 -3.96
C PHE A 49 -13.56 -0.87 -4.16
N PRO A 50 -13.69 -1.84 -3.24
CA PRO A 50 -12.88 -3.07 -3.24
C PRO A 50 -13.11 -3.98 -4.44
N SER A 51 -14.18 -3.73 -5.22
CA SER A 51 -14.44 -4.41 -6.48
C SER A 51 -13.43 -4.04 -7.58
N VAL A 52 -12.67 -2.95 -7.40
CA VAL A 52 -11.71 -2.47 -8.39
C VAL A 52 -10.32 -2.97 -8.04
N VAL A 53 -9.76 -3.86 -8.87
CA VAL A 53 -8.46 -4.49 -8.64
C VAL A 53 -7.51 -4.20 -9.78
N PRO A 54 -6.38 -3.51 -9.53
CA PRO A 54 -5.36 -3.29 -10.55
C PRO A 54 -4.80 -4.61 -11.07
N VAL A 55 -4.58 -4.69 -12.38
CA VAL A 55 -3.95 -5.82 -13.05
C VAL A 55 -2.56 -5.38 -13.55
N GLY A 56 -1.53 -5.89 -12.88
CA GLY A 56 -0.15 -5.55 -13.18
C GLY A 56 0.49 -4.60 -12.15
N SER A 57 1.77 -4.27 -12.38
CA SER A 57 2.61 -3.50 -11.45
C SER A 57 2.36 -2.00 -11.48
N SER A 58 1.85 -1.48 -12.59
CA SER A 58 1.47 -0.07 -12.68
C SER A 58 -0.03 0.05 -12.47
N MET A 59 -0.38 0.74 -11.42
CA MET A 59 -1.76 0.92 -11.04
C MET A 59 -2.51 1.63 -12.15
N TYR A 60 -3.62 1.04 -12.59
CA TYR A 60 -4.59 1.59 -13.53
C TYR A 60 -4.15 1.79 -14.98
N ALA A 61 -2.86 2.01 -15.29
CA ALA A 61 -2.42 2.18 -16.68
C ALA A 61 -2.59 0.92 -17.54
N ASN A 62 -2.58 -0.25 -16.90
CA ASN A 62 -2.78 -1.55 -17.54
C ASN A 62 -4.26 -1.99 -17.63
N GLY A 63 -5.17 -1.13 -17.16
CA GLY A 63 -6.54 -1.50 -16.87
C GLY A 63 -6.70 -2.18 -15.52
N VAL A 64 -7.93 -2.36 -15.10
CA VAL A 64 -8.28 -3.02 -13.85
C VAL A 64 -9.24 -4.16 -14.10
N SER A 65 -9.18 -5.18 -13.25
CA SER A 65 -10.23 -6.20 -13.20
C SER A 65 -11.28 -5.82 -12.18
N VAL A 66 -12.54 -5.99 -12.52
CA VAL A 66 -13.64 -5.80 -11.58
C VAL A 66 -13.97 -7.15 -10.94
N PHE A 67 -13.89 -7.21 -9.62
CA PHE A 67 -14.41 -8.35 -8.87
C PHE A 67 -15.94 -8.33 -8.89
N GLY A 68 -16.49 -9.09 -9.78
CA GLY A 68 -17.88 -9.44 -9.87
C GLY A 68 -17.99 -10.94 -10.14
N ASP A 69 -19.09 -11.38 -10.69
CA ASP A 69 -19.35 -12.80 -10.98
C ASP A 69 -18.33 -13.48 -11.94
N SER A 70 -17.48 -12.70 -12.61
CA SER A 70 -16.43 -13.23 -13.49
C SER A 70 -15.00 -12.84 -13.11
N GLY A 71 -14.77 -11.67 -12.52
CA GLY A 71 -13.44 -11.22 -12.03
C GLY A 71 -12.31 -11.17 -13.07
N THR A 72 -12.62 -11.38 -14.34
CA THR A 72 -11.65 -11.57 -15.43
C THR A 72 -11.76 -10.54 -16.55
N ASP A 73 -12.70 -9.61 -16.47
CA ASP A 73 -12.84 -8.54 -17.44
C ASP A 73 -11.90 -7.39 -17.10
N ILE A 74 -11.09 -6.98 -18.07
CA ILE A 74 -10.20 -5.82 -17.95
C ILE A 74 -10.92 -4.57 -18.45
N ILE A 75 -11.02 -3.55 -17.63
CA ILE A 75 -11.74 -2.30 -17.96
C ILE A 75 -10.87 -1.06 -17.73
N ASN A 76 -11.30 0.07 -18.29
CA ASN A 76 -10.83 1.40 -17.92
C ASN A 76 -11.52 1.86 -16.62
N VAL A 77 -10.81 1.87 -15.50
CA VAL A 77 -11.37 2.28 -14.21
C VAL A 77 -11.84 3.74 -14.21
N PHE A 78 -11.21 4.60 -14.99
CA PHE A 78 -11.50 6.03 -15.04
C PHE A 78 -12.85 6.37 -15.72
N GLU A 79 -13.47 5.40 -16.40
CA GLU A 79 -14.82 5.52 -16.96
C GLU A 79 -15.91 5.04 -15.99
N THR A 80 -15.54 4.52 -14.83
CA THR A 80 -16.49 4.00 -13.84
C THR A 80 -17.13 5.11 -13.01
N GLU A 81 -18.34 4.85 -12.53
CA GLU A 81 -19.03 5.73 -11.58
C GLU A 81 -18.28 5.78 -10.24
N GLU A 82 -17.62 4.69 -9.87
CA GLU A 82 -16.81 4.57 -8.67
C GLU A 82 -15.63 5.54 -8.67
N TYR A 83 -14.89 5.65 -9.78
CA TYR A 83 -13.79 6.60 -9.88
C TYR A 83 -14.26 8.04 -9.80
N LEU A 84 -15.36 8.36 -10.46
CA LEU A 84 -15.95 9.69 -10.38
C LEU A 84 -16.39 10.01 -8.93
N ALA A 85 -17.07 9.07 -8.27
CA ALA A 85 -17.52 9.23 -6.88
C ALA A 85 -16.32 9.40 -5.92
N TYR A 86 -15.23 8.66 -6.14
CA TYR A 86 -13.98 8.79 -5.41
C TYR A 86 -13.37 10.20 -5.55
N CYS A 87 -13.23 10.71 -6.76
CA CYS A 87 -12.72 12.06 -6.99
C CYS A 87 -13.64 13.15 -6.37
N GLN A 88 -14.96 12.96 -6.42
CA GLN A 88 -15.94 13.85 -5.77
C GLN A 88 -15.84 13.81 -4.25
N LEU A 89 -15.58 12.64 -3.66
CA LEU A 89 -15.33 12.47 -2.23
C LEU A 89 -14.11 13.28 -1.78
N LEU A 90 -12.98 13.11 -2.46
CA LEU A 90 -11.74 13.84 -2.16
C LEU A 90 -11.91 15.35 -2.36
N ARG A 91 -12.65 15.77 -3.39
CA ARG A 91 -13.00 17.18 -3.59
C ARG A 91 -13.80 17.74 -2.42
N ARG A 92 -14.79 17.00 -1.93
CA ARG A 92 -15.60 17.38 -0.75
C ARG A 92 -14.73 17.50 0.50
N TRP A 93 -13.82 16.56 0.72
CA TRP A 93 -12.90 16.59 1.86
C TRP A 93 -11.96 17.79 1.80
N GLN A 94 -11.44 18.10 0.61
CA GLN A 94 -10.61 19.29 0.39
C GLN A 94 -11.39 20.59 0.63
N GLN A 95 -12.62 20.69 0.15
CA GLN A 95 -13.47 21.86 0.35
C GLN A 95 -13.82 22.11 1.82
N ASN A 96 -13.95 21.05 2.61
CA ASN A 96 -14.18 21.12 4.04
C ASN A 96 -12.90 21.44 4.85
N GLY A 97 -11.73 21.51 4.19
CA GLY A 97 -10.45 21.77 4.84
C GLY A 97 -9.92 20.56 5.64
N TRP A 98 -10.37 19.35 5.32
CA TRP A 98 -9.94 18.14 6.00
C TRP A 98 -8.66 17.57 5.42
N LEU A 99 -8.23 18.01 4.24
CA LEU A 99 -6.96 17.70 3.60
C LEU A 99 -6.07 18.95 3.58
N PRO A 100 -4.72 18.81 3.65
CA PRO A 100 -3.83 19.95 3.49
C PRO A 100 -4.00 20.63 2.14
N ALA A 101 -4.08 21.97 2.14
CA ALA A 101 -4.26 22.73 0.91
C ALA A 101 -3.04 22.71 -0.03
N ASP A 102 -1.89 22.36 0.50
CA ASP A 102 -0.60 22.36 -0.19
C ASP A 102 -0.01 20.96 -0.41
N SER A 103 -0.84 19.92 -0.31
CA SER A 103 -0.42 18.50 -0.44
C SER A 103 0.49 18.25 -1.66
N LEU A 104 0.23 18.91 -2.80
CA LEU A 104 1.03 18.76 -4.03
C LEU A 104 2.34 19.55 -4.05
N THR A 105 2.52 20.52 -3.15
CA THR A 105 3.61 21.50 -3.23
C THR A 105 4.44 21.63 -1.96
N SER A 106 3.97 21.07 -0.85
CA SER A 106 4.65 21.19 0.45
C SER A 106 6.00 20.49 0.50
N GLY A 107 6.21 19.45 -0.32
CA GLY A 107 7.38 18.58 -0.27
C GLY A 107 7.53 17.80 1.04
N LEU A 108 6.52 17.84 1.91
CA LEU A 108 6.49 17.08 3.15
C LEU A 108 6.05 15.65 2.89
N LEU A 109 6.82 14.72 3.44
CA LEU A 109 6.45 13.30 3.36
C LEU A 109 5.25 13.03 4.28
N VAL A 110 4.32 12.22 3.83
CA VAL A 110 3.12 11.79 4.60
C VAL A 110 3.52 11.25 5.97
N ASN A 111 4.57 10.42 6.02
CA ASN A 111 5.08 9.87 7.27
C ASN A 111 5.55 10.95 8.27
N GLN A 112 6.14 12.05 7.81
CA GLN A 112 6.53 13.17 8.67
C GLN A 112 5.32 13.90 9.23
N LEU A 113 4.29 14.14 8.39
CA LEU A 113 3.04 14.75 8.83
C LEU A 113 2.33 13.89 9.89
N PHE A 114 2.37 12.56 9.72
CA PHE A 114 1.80 11.62 10.67
C PHE A 114 2.59 11.60 11.99
N GLN A 115 3.93 11.51 11.93
CA GLN A 115 4.80 11.58 13.12
C GLN A 115 4.65 12.89 13.90
N ASN A 116 4.46 14.01 13.19
CA ASN A 116 4.24 15.32 13.79
C ASN A 116 2.80 15.52 14.31
N GLU A 117 1.96 14.51 14.19
CA GLU A 117 0.52 14.59 14.53
C GLU A 117 -0.20 15.74 13.77
N GLU A 118 0.20 16.05 12.56
CA GLU A 118 -0.48 17.04 11.71
C GLU A 118 -1.64 16.41 10.97
N ILE A 119 -1.51 15.15 10.57
CA ILE A 119 -2.57 14.32 10.00
C ILE A 119 -2.93 13.20 10.99
N PHE A 120 -4.18 12.73 10.92
CA PHE A 120 -4.69 11.70 11.82
C PHE A 120 -4.45 10.30 11.31
N MET A 121 -4.58 10.07 10.02
CA MET A 121 -4.46 8.75 9.40
C MET A 121 -3.61 8.79 8.14
N THR A 122 -3.08 7.65 7.81
CA THR A 122 -2.44 7.37 6.53
C THR A 122 -2.93 6.02 6.01
N TRP A 123 -2.74 5.78 4.73
CA TRP A 123 -3.17 4.55 4.09
C TRP A 123 -2.00 3.58 3.98
N LEU A 124 -2.28 2.32 4.30
CA LEU A 124 -1.30 1.23 4.25
C LEU A 124 -1.98 -0.04 3.73
N THR A 125 -1.19 -0.94 3.19
CA THR A 125 -1.64 -2.31 2.97
C THR A 125 -1.88 -2.95 4.33
N SER A 126 -3.12 -3.29 4.65
CA SER A 126 -3.49 -3.83 5.95
C SER A 126 -3.01 -5.27 6.10
N ASN A 127 -2.00 -5.46 6.94
CA ASN A 127 -1.56 -6.76 7.42
C ASN A 127 -0.78 -6.60 8.75
N PRO A 128 -0.70 -7.65 9.59
CA PRO A 128 -0.04 -7.55 10.91
C PRO A 128 1.44 -7.18 10.83
N VAL A 129 2.12 -7.52 9.75
CA VAL A 129 3.55 -7.19 9.56
C VAL A 129 3.72 -5.69 9.36
N GLU A 130 2.89 -5.10 8.52
CA GLU A 130 2.94 -3.65 8.27
C GLU A 130 2.60 -2.84 9.52
N GLU A 131 1.61 -3.25 10.27
CA GLU A 131 1.27 -2.64 11.56
C GLU A 131 2.45 -2.66 12.53
N ALA A 132 3.10 -3.83 12.66
CA ALA A 132 4.27 -3.99 13.53
C ALA A 132 5.46 -3.12 13.08
N LEU A 133 5.71 -3.04 11.78
CA LEU A 133 6.76 -2.19 11.21
C LEU A 133 6.48 -0.70 11.43
N GLN A 134 5.26 -0.26 11.26
CA GLN A 134 4.87 1.13 11.47
C GLN A 134 4.94 1.51 12.96
N ALA A 135 4.49 0.64 13.87
CA ALA A 135 4.64 0.86 15.31
C ALA A 135 6.11 1.04 15.73
N LYS A 136 7.02 0.22 15.17
CA LYS A 136 8.47 0.38 15.35
C LYS A 136 8.97 1.73 14.82
N ASN A 137 8.57 2.11 13.60
CA ASN A 137 9.09 3.30 12.94
C ASN A 137 8.65 4.59 13.61
N TYR A 138 7.40 4.64 14.04
CA TYR A 138 6.85 5.82 14.70
C TYR A 138 7.19 5.88 16.19
N GLY A 139 7.52 4.74 16.81
CA GLY A 139 7.80 4.65 18.23
C GLY A 139 6.55 4.79 19.12
N PHE A 140 5.37 4.63 18.53
CA PHE A 140 4.09 4.62 19.24
C PHE A 140 3.14 3.59 18.61
N GLN A 141 2.12 3.19 19.35
CA GLN A 141 1.11 2.27 18.84
C GLN A 141 0.34 2.90 17.71
N VAL A 142 0.14 2.14 16.64
CA VAL A 142 -0.68 2.47 15.47
C VAL A 142 -1.85 1.50 15.47
N ASP A 143 -3.05 2.04 15.48
CA ASP A 143 -4.26 1.23 15.35
C ASP A 143 -4.66 1.20 13.88
N MET A 144 -4.99 0.03 13.36
CA MET A 144 -5.45 -0.15 11.99
C MET A 144 -6.95 -0.39 11.96
N PHE A 145 -7.60 0.14 10.96
CA PHE A 145 -9.00 -0.15 10.67
C PHE A 145 -9.19 -0.34 9.17
N ALA A 146 -10.15 -1.15 8.80
CA ALA A 146 -10.52 -1.37 7.41
C ALA A 146 -11.71 -0.48 7.03
N THR A 147 -11.74 -0.04 5.79
CA THR A 147 -12.92 0.65 5.22
C THR A 147 -13.80 -0.33 4.43
N THR A 148 -13.26 -1.49 4.09
CA THR A 148 -13.93 -2.53 3.32
C THR A 148 -13.46 -3.92 3.75
N SER A 149 -14.12 -4.96 3.24
CA SER A 149 -13.65 -6.33 3.38
C SER A 149 -12.26 -6.53 2.74
N GLN A 150 -11.53 -7.54 3.22
CA GLN A 150 -10.17 -7.86 2.79
C GLN A 150 -9.99 -7.83 1.27
N THR A 151 -8.96 -7.12 0.81
CA THR A 151 -8.52 -7.17 -0.58
C THR A 151 -7.85 -8.53 -0.83
N PRO A 152 -8.24 -9.27 -1.87
CA PRO A 152 -7.61 -10.55 -2.18
C PRO A 152 -6.13 -10.41 -2.50
N LEU A 153 -5.32 -11.41 -2.10
CA LEU A 153 -3.89 -11.49 -2.42
C LEU A 153 -3.70 -11.54 -3.93
N ARG A 154 -2.86 -10.65 -4.45
CA ARG A 154 -2.58 -10.47 -5.88
C ARG A 154 -1.11 -10.74 -6.21
N THR A 155 -0.84 -10.97 -7.48
CA THR A 155 0.51 -11.27 -7.99
C THR A 155 1.54 -10.20 -7.64
N ASN A 156 1.20 -8.93 -7.82
CA ASN A 156 2.11 -7.82 -7.50
C ASN A 156 2.50 -7.81 -6.03
N GLN A 157 1.57 -8.06 -5.10
CA GLN A 157 1.86 -8.11 -3.67
C GLN A 157 2.84 -9.23 -3.28
N VAL A 158 2.87 -10.31 -4.05
CA VAL A 158 3.83 -11.42 -3.84
C VAL A 158 5.19 -11.13 -4.49
N GLN A 159 5.21 -10.30 -5.54
CA GLN A 159 6.40 -10.02 -6.35
C GLN A 159 7.01 -8.64 -6.10
N GLU A 160 6.38 -7.80 -5.29
CA GLU A 160 6.76 -6.42 -5.05
C GLU A 160 8.17 -6.32 -4.46
N ASP A 161 8.47 -7.19 -3.50
CA ASP A 161 9.77 -7.30 -2.88
C ASP A 161 10.40 -8.67 -3.13
N GLY A 162 11.62 -8.70 -3.61
CA GLY A 162 12.29 -9.95 -3.89
C GLY A 162 13.81 -9.84 -4.01
N TRP A 163 14.45 -10.97 -3.85
CA TRP A 163 15.89 -11.10 -4.05
C TRP A 163 16.20 -11.59 -5.45
N GLY A 164 17.17 -10.94 -6.10
CA GLY A 164 17.71 -11.36 -7.38
C GLY A 164 19.18 -11.75 -7.27
N ILE A 165 19.57 -12.84 -7.94
CA ILE A 165 20.98 -13.19 -8.13
C ILE A 165 21.40 -12.61 -9.48
N SER A 166 22.45 -11.76 -9.45
CA SER A 166 22.98 -11.15 -10.67
C SER A 166 23.44 -12.22 -11.67
N SER A 167 23.10 -12.04 -12.95
CA SER A 167 23.61 -12.90 -14.05
C SER A 167 25.14 -12.87 -14.19
N THR A 168 25.79 -11.85 -13.62
CA THR A 168 27.26 -11.72 -13.59
C THR A 168 27.90 -12.31 -12.33
N SER A 169 27.10 -12.91 -11.42
CA SER A 169 27.63 -13.55 -10.22
C SER A 169 28.62 -14.64 -10.56
N LYS A 170 29.77 -14.64 -9.89
CA LYS A 170 30.79 -15.72 -10.04
C LYS A 170 30.45 -16.97 -9.23
N ASN A 171 29.53 -16.87 -8.28
CA ASN A 171 29.13 -17.95 -7.38
C ASN A 171 27.62 -17.95 -7.15
N PRO A 172 26.78 -18.14 -8.19
CA PRO A 172 25.32 -18.03 -8.05
C PRO A 172 24.74 -19.11 -7.11
N GLU A 173 25.36 -20.31 -7.07
CA GLU A 173 24.94 -21.37 -6.15
C GLU A 173 25.15 -20.97 -4.69
N LYS A 174 26.30 -20.35 -4.36
CA LYS A 174 26.55 -19.85 -3.00
C LYS A 174 25.62 -18.70 -2.62
N ALA A 175 25.27 -17.83 -3.56
CA ALA A 175 24.27 -16.80 -3.35
C ALA A 175 22.89 -17.41 -3.04
N MET A 176 22.49 -18.45 -3.77
CA MET A 176 21.24 -19.17 -3.52
C MET A 176 21.26 -19.91 -2.17
N GLU A 177 22.38 -20.54 -1.80
CA GLU A 177 22.53 -21.16 -0.47
C GLU A 177 22.32 -20.12 0.64
N PHE A 178 22.89 -18.92 0.50
CA PHE A 178 22.72 -17.84 1.47
C PHE A 178 21.27 -17.34 1.52
N LEU A 179 20.62 -17.13 0.37
CA LEU A 179 19.21 -16.77 0.31
C LEU A 179 18.33 -17.83 1.01
N ASN A 180 18.60 -19.11 0.76
CA ASN A 180 17.88 -20.19 1.43
C ASN A 180 18.09 -20.16 2.96
N LEU A 181 19.30 -19.87 3.43
CA LEU A 181 19.59 -19.74 4.86
C LEU A 181 18.84 -18.55 5.50
N MET A 182 18.67 -17.44 4.78
CA MET A 182 17.91 -16.29 5.27
C MET A 182 16.44 -16.64 5.57
N TYR A 183 15.87 -17.63 4.89
CA TYR A 183 14.48 -18.06 5.06
C TYR A 183 14.30 -19.34 5.87
N SER A 184 15.37 -20.05 6.19
CA SER A 184 15.30 -21.33 6.89
C SER A 184 16.06 -21.36 8.21
N ASN A 185 16.78 -20.28 8.57
CA ASN A 185 17.54 -20.20 9.80
C ASN A 185 17.18 -18.91 10.59
N PRO A 186 16.39 -19.03 11.67
CA PRO A 186 15.95 -17.88 12.47
C PRO A 186 17.09 -17.02 13.04
N GLU A 187 18.26 -17.62 13.36
CA GLU A 187 19.40 -16.86 13.87
C GLU A 187 19.97 -15.92 12.80
N ILE A 188 20.10 -16.41 11.57
CA ILE A 188 20.57 -15.60 10.43
C ILE A 188 19.55 -14.52 10.10
N SER A 189 18.26 -14.87 10.04
CA SER A 189 17.18 -13.92 9.77
C SER A 189 17.16 -12.79 10.80
N ASN A 190 17.22 -13.11 12.09
CA ASN A 190 17.23 -12.11 13.16
C ASN A 190 18.52 -11.29 13.18
N LEU A 191 19.68 -11.89 12.90
CA LEU A 191 20.94 -11.14 12.77
C LEU A 191 20.86 -10.09 11.66
N LEU A 192 20.29 -10.47 10.51
CA LEU A 192 20.13 -9.57 9.35
C LEU A 192 19.05 -8.51 9.58
N MET A 193 17.99 -8.85 10.30
CA MET A 193 16.87 -7.93 10.52
C MET A 193 17.10 -7.02 11.73
N ASN A 194 17.60 -7.56 12.82
CA ASN A 194 17.63 -6.90 14.13
C ASN A 194 19.05 -6.60 14.64
N GLY A 195 20.11 -7.16 14.03
CA GLY A 195 21.48 -6.98 14.50
C GLY A 195 21.86 -7.92 15.65
N ILE A 196 22.68 -7.46 16.57
CA ILE A 196 23.33 -8.26 17.63
C ILE A 196 22.67 -7.97 18.99
N GLU A 197 22.27 -9.03 19.69
CA GLU A 197 21.75 -8.93 21.05
C GLU A 197 22.76 -8.28 22.00
N GLY A 198 22.29 -7.35 22.81
CA GLY A 198 23.12 -6.56 23.72
C GLY A 198 23.79 -5.34 23.09
N GLN A 199 23.74 -5.20 21.76
CA GLN A 199 24.24 -4.02 21.02
C GLN A 199 23.06 -3.22 20.42
N GLU A 200 22.31 -3.84 19.51
CA GLU A 200 21.19 -3.20 18.82
C GLU A 200 19.88 -3.48 19.51
N TYR A 201 19.71 -4.65 20.14
CA TYR A 201 18.50 -5.01 20.86
C TYR A 201 18.77 -5.80 22.14
N GLN A 202 17.79 -5.85 23.03
CA GLN A 202 17.68 -6.79 24.13
C GLN A 202 16.32 -7.47 24.14
N LYS A 203 16.27 -8.72 24.60
CA LYS A 203 15.01 -9.47 24.68
C LYS A 203 14.17 -9.02 25.87
N VAL A 204 12.87 -8.83 25.61
CA VAL A 204 11.84 -8.61 26.64
C VAL A 204 11.13 -9.93 26.93
N SER A 205 10.92 -10.76 25.91
CA SER A 205 10.39 -12.11 25.99
C SER A 205 11.10 -13.01 24.98
N ASP A 206 10.58 -14.20 24.72
CA ASP A 206 11.19 -15.13 23.77
C ASP A 206 11.33 -14.55 22.38
N ARG A 207 10.36 -13.74 21.94
CA ARG A 207 10.31 -13.19 20.57
C ARG A 207 10.05 -11.68 20.49
N ILE A 208 9.93 -11.00 21.63
CA ILE A 208 9.78 -9.55 21.69
C ILE A 208 11.08 -8.91 22.15
N ILE A 209 11.49 -7.86 21.45
CA ILE A 209 12.74 -7.13 21.69
C ILE A 209 12.48 -5.64 21.91
N THR A 210 13.44 -4.99 22.54
CA THR A 210 13.45 -3.53 22.75
C THR A 210 14.88 -3.01 22.63
N TYR A 211 15.05 -1.71 22.68
CA TYR A 211 16.38 -1.10 22.70
C TYR A 211 17.10 -1.41 24.01
N PRO A 212 18.41 -1.67 23.99
CA PRO A 212 19.23 -1.74 25.19
C PRO A 212 19.31 -0.38 25.90
N ASP A 213 19.78 -0.37 27.15
CA ASP A 213 20.03 0.87 27.88
C ASP A 213 20.94 1.82 27.09
N ASN A 214 20.55 3.09 27.00
CA ASN A 214 21.21 4.16 26.23
C ASN A 214 21.21 4.00 24.70
N VAL A 215 20.46 3.07 24.15
CA VAL A 215 20.18 2.93 22.70
C VAL A 215 18.75 3.37 22.41
N SER A 216 18.56 4.02 21.29
CA SER A 216 17.24 4.45 20.79
C SER A 216 17.20 4.38 19.26
N ALA A 217 16.06 4.65 18.66
CA ALA A 217 15.94 4.75 17.21
C ALA A 217 16.92 5.75 16.59
N ASP A 218 17.28 6.82 17.32
CA ASP A 218 18.14 7.90 16.82
C ASP A 218 19.64 7.55 16.84
N ASN A 219 20.06 6.61 17.70
CA ASN A 219 21.48 6.31 17.91
C ASN A 219 21.85 4.83 17.73
N ILE A 220 20.91 3.99 17.31
CA ILE A 220 21.19 2.58 17.03
C ILE A 220 22.19 2.42 15.86
N GLY A 221 23.17 1.54 16.03
CA GLY A 221 24.21 1.31 15.04
C GLY A 221 23.75 0.56 13.80
N TYR A 222 22.71 -0.26 13.92
CA TYR A 222 22.14 -1.04 12.84
C TYR A 222 20.61 -1.14 12.98
N SER A 223 19.90 -0.75 11.94
CA SER A 223 18.45 -0.89 11.85
C SER A 223 18.03 -1.18 10.43
N ARG A 224 17.06 -2.07 10.25
CA ARG A 224 16.42 -2.37 8.96
C ARG A 224 14.92 -2.14 9.04
N TYR A 225 14.42 -1.61 7.95
CA TYR A 225 13.00 -1.30 7.78
C TYR A 225 12.27 -2.39 6.98
N PHE A 226 12.94 -2.99 5.98
CA PHE A 226 12.30 -3.91 5.06
C PHE A 226 12.25 -5.35 5.54
N SER A 227 11.13 -5.99 5.27
CA SER A 227 10.72 -7.33 5.66
C SER A 227 11.24 -8.46 4.76
N VAL A 228 12.34 -8.24 4.05
CA VAL A 228 12.82 -9.20 3.04
C VAL A 228 13.84 -10.23 3.56
N PHE A 229 14.10 -10.27 4.86
CA PHE A 229 15.17 -11.09 5.46
C PHE A 229 14.66 -12.33 6.19
N GLY A 230 13.60 -12.96 5.76
CA GLY A 230 13.14 -14.20 6.35
C GLY A 230 11.64 -14.31 6.53
N ASP A 231 11.19 -15.33 7.25
CA ASP A 231 9.77 -15.47 7.62
C ASP A 231 9.49 -14.67 8.90
N PHE A 232 8.48 -13.81 8.88
CA PHE A 232 8.07 -13.03 10.05
C PHE A 232 7.59 -13.87 11.23
N MET A 233 7.23 -15.12 11.01
CA MET A 233 6.96 -16.07 12.10
C MET A 233 8.21 -16.37 12.94
N ASP A 234 9.40 -16.18 12.37
CA ASP A 234 10.70 -16.45 13.01
C ASP A 234 11.43 -15.16 13.43
N ILE A 235 10.98 -13.99 12.96
CA ILE A 235 11.61 -12.70 13.25
C ILE A 235 11.10 -12.13 14.58
N TYR A 236 12.04 -11.69 15.45
CA TYR A 236 11.69 -10.98 16.68
C TYR A 236 11.02 -9.64 16.36
N GLN A 237 9.95 -9.35 17.09
CA GLN A 237 9.20 -8.12 16.93
C GLN A 237 9.61 -7.08 17.97
N TRP A 238 9.60 -5.81 17.56
CA TRP A 238 9.94 -4.68 18.43
C TRP A 238 8.75 -4.23 19.24
N GLN A 239 8.98 -3.88 20.53
CA GLN A 239 7.96 -3.13 21.26
C GLN A 239 7.57 -1.84 20.49
N PRO A 240 6.29 -1.41 20.54
CA PRO A 240 5.22 -1.86 21.44
C PRO A 240 4.47 -3.13 21.05
N VAL A 241 4.86 -3.81 19.97
CA VAL A 241 4.24 -5.09 19.54
C VAL A 241 4.33 -6.13 20.65
N THR A 242 3.30 -6.96 20.76
CA THR A 242 3.19 -8.04 21.76
C THR A 242 3.31 -9.43 21.10
N GLU A 243 3.35 -10.48 21.93
CA GLU A 243 3.38 -11.87 21.45
C GLU A 243 2.13 -12.25 20.63
N ASP A 244 1.02 -11.52 20.78
CA ASP A 244 -0.23 -11.75 20.02
C ASP A 244 -0.01 -11.60 18.51
N PHE A 245 0.96 -10.78 18.08
CA PHE A 245 1.37 -10.62 16.69
C PHE A 245 1.48 -11.93 15.91
N TYR A 246 2.07 -12.96 16.54
CA TYR A 246 2.31 -14.23 15.86
C TYR A 246 1.03 -15.03 15.63
N GLN A 247 0.06 -14.89 16.53
CA GLN A 247 -1.27 -15.48 16.33
C GLN A 247 -2.03 -14.68 15.27
N ASP A 248 -1.99 -13.35 15.33
CA ASP A 248 -2.64 -12.47 14.37
C ASP A 248 -2.10 -12.71 12.96
N LEU A 249 -0.77 -12.84 12.81
CA LEU A 249 -0.14 -13.16 11.53
C LEU A 249 -0.55 -14.54 11.02
N LYS A 250 -0.65 -15.52 11.90
CA LYS A 250 -1.11 -16.85 11.52
C LYS A 250 -2.57 -16.81 11.07
N ASP A 251 -3.44 -16.16 11.83
CA ASP A 251 -4.85 -16.03 11.52
C ASP A 251 -5.06 -15.25 10.21
N PHE A 252 -4.28 -14.21 9.97
CA PHE A 252 -4.27 -13.48 8.70
C PHE A 252 -3.91 -14.40 7.52
N ARG A 253 -2.83 -15.19 7.64
CA ARG A 253 -2.40 -16.13 6.59
C ARG A 253 -3.42 -17.23 6.33
N ASP A 254 -4.04 -17.76 7.38
CA ASP A 254 -5.01 -18.86 7.27
C ASP A 254 -6.35 -18.38 6.63
N ASN A 255 -6.67 -17.10 6.73
CA ASN A 255 -7.92 -16.51 6.25
C ASN A 255 -7.77 -15.64 4.99
N ILE A 256 -6.56 -15.53 4.42
CA ILE A 256 -6.33 -14.67 3.26
C ILE A 256 -7.14 -15.16 2.05
N THR A 257 -7.89 -14.24 1.46
CA THR A 257 -8.57 -14.50 0.19
C THR A 257 -7.56 -14.36 -0.94
N VAL A 258 -7.59 -15.28 -1.90
CA VAL A 258 -6.67 -15.28 -3.04
C VAL A 258 -7.41 -14.83 -4.29
N SER A 259 -6.81 -13.90 -5.03
CA SER A 259 -7.34 -13.46 -6.33
C SER A 259 -7.33 -14.63 -7.34
N PRO A 260 -8.39 -14.78 -8.15
CA PRO A 260 -8.37 -15.74 -9.26
C PRO A 260 -7.29 -15.44 -10.30
N LEU A 261 -6.72 -14.23 -10.26
CA LEU A 261 -5.64 -13.77 -11.15
C LEU A 261 -4.25 -13.94 -10.51
N LEU A 262 -4.12 -14.61 -9.36
CA LEU A 262 -2.82 -14.84 -8.75
C LEU A 262 -1.91 -15.67 -9.66
N GLY A 263 -0.75 -15.12 -9.99
CA GLY A 263 0.23 -15.69 -10.95
C GLY A 263 0.18 -15.04 -12.33
N TYR A 264 -0.89 -14.30 -12.66
CA TYR A 264 -0.94 -13.55 -13.91
C TYR A 264 -0.07 -12.29 -13.84
N THR A 265 0.68 -12.03 -14.90
CA THR A 265 1.46 -10.79 -15.10
C THR A 265 1.28 -10.32 -16.53
N PHE A 266 0.91 -9.07 -16.70
CA PHE A 266 0.75 -8.45 -18.03
C PHE A 266 2.12 -8.07 -18.61
N ASP A 267 2.42 -8.52 -19.83
CA ASP A 267 3.57 -8.05 -20.60
C ASP A 267 3.18 -6.81 -21.43
N VAL A 268 3.69 -5.65 -21.03
CA VAL A 268 3.43 -4.37 -21.70
C VAL A 268 4.20 -4.18 -23.01
N SER A 269 5.16 -5.06 -23.34
CA SER A 269 6.04 -4.90 -24.48
C SER A 269 5.30 -4.69 -25.82
N PRO A 270 4.18 -5.38 -26.10
CA PRO A 270 3.43 -5.19 -27.35
C PRO A 270 2.78 -3.80 -27.48
N VAL A 271 2.53 -3.10 -26.38
CA VAL A 271 1.82 -1.81 -26.30
C VAL A 271 2.64 -0.75 -25.56
N ALA A 272 3.96 -0.87 -25.59
CA ALA A 272 4.86 0.00 -24.82
C ALA A 272 4.74 1.49 -25.16
N SER A 273 4.42 1.82 -26.41
CA SER A 273 4.22 3.20 -26.87
C SER A 273 2.95 3.83 -26.29
N GLU A 274 1.86 3.09 -26.35
CA GLU A 274 0.55 3.45 -25.81
C GLU A 274 0.64 3.56 -24.30
N TYR A 275 1.30 2.60 -23.66
CA TYR A 275 1.54 2.62 -22.20
C TYR A 275 2.28 3.90 -21.78
N ALA A 276 3.36 4.27 -22.46
CA ALA A 276 4.09 5.49 -22.15
C ALA A 276 3.26 6.77 -22.37
N ALA A 277 2.38 6.77 -23.38
CA ALA A 277 1.47 7.89 -23.65
C ALA A 277 0.38 8.00 -22.58
N VAL A 278 -0.24 6.88 -22.19
CA VAL A 278 -1.25 6.80 -21.13
C VAL A 278 -0.65 7.26 -19.80
N MET A 279 0.54 6.78 -19.41
CA MET A 279 1.22 7.19 -18.19
C MET A 279 1.46 8.71 -18.11
N ARG A 280 1.72 9.36 -19.25
CA ARG A 280 1.88 10.81 -19.30
C ARG A 280 0.56 11.54 -18.99
N VAL A 281 -0.56 11.08 -19.53
CA VAL A 281 -1.87 11.64 -19.21
C VAL A 281 -2.18 11.44 -17.71
N LEU A 282 -1.98 10.24 -17.19
CA LEU A 282 -2.26 9.92 -15.80
C LEU A 282 -1.40 10.77 -14.85
N SER A 283 -0.10 10.94 -15.12
CA SER A 283 0.79 11.78 -14.30
C SER A 283 0.38 13.26 -14.25
N GLU A 284 -0.36 13.74 -15.24
CA GLU A 284 -0.88 15.11 -15.27
C GLU A 284 -2.19 15.24 -14.49
N TYR A 285 -3.09 14.25 -14.63
CA TYR A 285 -4.46 14.36 -14.13
C TYR A 285 -4.68 13.77 -12.74
N LEU A 286 -4.01 12.65 -12.39
CA LEU A 286 -4.27 11.97 -11.12
C LEU A 286 -3.93 12.83 -9.90
N PRO A 287 -2.73 13.47 -9.80
CA PRO A 287 -2.39 14.20 -8.60
C PRO A 287 -3.40 15.29 -8.22
N PRO A 288 -3.82 16.19 -9.12
CA PRO A 288 -4.78 17.22 -8.74
C PRO A 288 -6.22 16.69 -8.54
N LEU A 289 -6.62 15.60 -9.22
CA LEU A 289 -7.92 14.95 -8.99
C LEU A 289 -7.94 14.27 -7.62
N GLU A 290 -6.92 13.47 -7.31
CA GLU A 290 -6.85 12.66 -6.09
C GLU A 290 -6.43 13.46 -4.84
N CYS A 291 -5.92 14.68 -5.00
CA CYS A 291 -5.80 15.65 -3.91
C CYS A 291 -7.03 16.55 -3.75
N GLY A 292 -8.09 16.32 -4.51
CA GLY A 292 -9.33 17.13 -4.44
C GLY A 292 -9.18 18.57 -4.91
N MET A 293 -8.13 18.89 -5.68
CA MET A 293 -7.80 20.27 -6.10
C MET A 293 -8.68 20.77 -7.27
N ILE A 294 -9.27 19.87 -8.02
CA ILE A 294 -10.05 20.20 -9.22
C ILE A 294 -11.48 20.63 -8.83
N ALA A 295 -11.89 21.79 -9.29
CA ALA A 295 -13.24 22.33 -8.99
C ALA A 295 -14.34 21.63 -9.81
N ASP A 296 -14.11 21.43 -11.10
CA ASP A 296 -14.98 20.69 -12.02
C ASP A 296 -14.46 19.27 -12.19
N VAL A 297 -14.77 18.40 -11.23
CA VAL A 297 -14.31 17.00 -11.20
C VAL A 297 -14.86 16.24 -12.39
N GLU A 298 -16.16 16.37 -12.70
CA GLU A 298 -16.82 15.64 -13.79
C GLU A 298 -16.21 16.02 -15.14
N GLY A 299 -16.03 17.31 -15.39
CA GLY A 299 -15.39 17.81 -16.61
C GLY A 299 -13.95 17.35 -16.76
N ALA A 300 -13.18 17.33 -15.66
CA ALA A 300 -11.80 16.89 -15.67
C ALA A 300 -11.68 15.37 -15.93
N VAL A 301 -12.47 14.54 -15.26
CA VAL A 301 -12.50 13.07 -15.47
C VAL A 301 -12.91 12.75 -16.91
N LYS A 302 -13.94 13.43 -17.43
CA LYS A 302 -14.37 13.26 -18.81
C LYS A 302 -13.25 13.63 -19.80
N ASN A 303 -12.58 14.76 -19.59
CA ASN A 303 -11.49 15.19 -20.47
C ASN A 303 -10.29 14.25 -20.40
N MET A 304 -9.94 13.78 -19.19
CA MET A 304 -8.90 12.77 -18.98
C MET A 304 -9.21 11.50 -19.79
N ASN A 305 -10.44 10.99 -19.75
CA ASN A 305 -10.84 9.79 -20.50
C ASN A 305 -10.74 9.98 -22.02
N VAL A 306 -11.06 11.17 -22.54
CA VAL A 306 -10.83 11.49 -23.97
C VAL A 306 -9.34 11.38 -24.29
N LEU A 307 -8.48 11.99 -23.49
CA LEU A 307 -7.03 11.95 -23.70
C LEU A 307 -6.44 10.54 -23.53
N LEU A 308 -6.95 9.75 -22.58
CA LEU A 308 -6.56 8.35 -22.39
C LEU A 308 -6.94 7.50 -23.61
N SER A 309 -8.14 7.72 -24.16
CA SER A 309 -8.56 7.04 -25.41
C SER A 309 -7.66 7.40 -26.58
N ASP A 310 -7.33 8.69 -26.74
CA ASP A 310 -6.40 9.16 -27.80
C ASP A 310 -4.97 8.64 -27.58
N ALA A 311 -4.56 8.43 -26.32
CA ALA A 311 -3.26 7.88 -25.96
C ALA A 311 -3.16 6.36 -26.14
N GLY A 312 -4.28 5.66 -26.32
CA GLY A 312 -4.30 4.23 -26.61
C GLY A 312 -4.63 3.32 -25.41
N ILE A 313 -5.34 3.80 -24.39
CA ILE A 313 -5.72 2.94 -23.26
C ILE A 313 -6.54 1.73 -23.70
N ASN A 314 -7.38 1.87 -24.74
CA ASN A 314 -8.18 0.76 -25.24
C ASN A 314 -7.32 -0.35 -25.83
N GLN A 315 -6.22 -0.02 -26.55
CA GLN A 315 -5.28 -1.00 -27.05
C GLN A 315 -4.55 -1.75 -25.92
N ILE A 316 -4.24 -1.06 -24.82
CA ILE A 316 -3.64 -1.69 -23.63
C ILE A 316 -4.64 -2.67 -23.02
N ILE A 317 -5.89 -2.28 -22.84
CA ILE A 317 -6.94 -3.12 -22.26
C ILE A 317 -7.19 -4.35 -23.15
N GLU A 318 -7.33 -4.18 -24.46
CA GLU A 318 -7.53 -5.29 -25.41
C GLU A 318 -6.35 -6.28 -25.38
N GLU A 319 -5.11 -5.79 -25.35
CA GLU A 319 -3.94 -6.66 -25.28
C GLU A 319 -3.82 -7.35 -23.92
N ASN A 320 -4.11 -6.64 -22.82
CA ASN A 320 -4.13 -7.24 -21.49
C ASN A 320 -5.19 -8.34 -21.38
N GLN A 321 -6.42 -8.08 -21.88
CA GLN A 321 -7.48 -9.10 -21.92
C GLN A 321 -7.05 -10.32 -22.74
N ARG A 322 -6.47 -10.12 -23.91
CA ARG A 322 -5.98 -11.20 -24.76
C ARG A 322 -4.93 -12.08 -24.04
N GLN A 323 -4.00 -11.46 -23.32
CA GLN A 323 -2.98 -12.18 -22.56
C GLN A 323 -3.61 -12.92 -21.37
N LEU A 324 -4.54 -12.29 -20.67
CA LEU A 324 -5.25 -12.90 -19.54
C LEU A 324 -6.05 -14.13 -19.99
N ASP A 325 -6.80 -14.03 -21.09
CA ASP A 325 -7.59 -15.16 -21.62
C ASP A 325 -6.70 -16.36 -21.98
N LEU A 326 -5.53 -16.10 -22.57
CA LEU A 326 -4.54 -17.13 -22.85
C LEU A 326 -3.98 -17.75 -21.56
N TRP A 327 -3.68 -16.93 -20.56
CA TRP A 327 -3.18 -17.39 -19.27
C TRP A 327 -4.21 -18.26 -18.55
N LEU A 328 -5.46 -17.81 -18.49
CA LEU A 328 -6.56 -18.56 -17.89
C LEU A 328 -6.77 -19.92 -18.59
N THR A 329 -6.70 -19.95 -19.93
CA THR A 329 -6.82 -21.20 -20.69
C THR A 329 -5.71 -22.20 -20.35
N ASN A 330 -4.52 -21.74 -20.02
CA ASN A 330 -3.36 -22.59 -19.73
C ASN A 330 -3.22 -22.97 -18.26
N ASN A 331 -3.97 -22.32 -17.37
CA ASN A 331 -3.88 -22.51 -15.90
C ASN A 331 -5.22 -22.93 -15.25
N SER A 332 -6.24 -23.23 -16.04
CA SER A 332 -7.54 -23.76 -15.60
C SER A 332 -7.56 -25.27 -15.39
#